data_0cb965849855485ae38a4830c9848260
#
_entry.id   0cb965849855485ae38a4830c9848260
#
_cell.length_a   1.000
_cell.length_b   1.000
_cell.length_c   1.000
_cell.angle_alpha   90.00
_cell.angle_beta   90.00
_cell.angle_gamma   90.00
#
_symmetry.space_group_name_H-M   'P 1'
#
loop_
_entity.id
_entity.type
_entity.pdbx_description
1 polymer ?
#
loop_
_entity_poly.entity_id
_entity_poly.type
_entity_poly.pdbx_seq_one_letter_code
_entity_poly.pdbx_strand_id
1 'polypeptide(L)'
;MICRNKKEVSLPTKSQIETERKRYRRQKAYNKALRGTVHVLTIVAAVAVLIATLILPVLQIEGTSMEPTLSNGDIVLLTKTTRFNRGDLCGFTWNNRLLIKRVIGLPGDWIEIDTDGTIYLNGDKLEEPYVQQMALGECDLEFPFQVPQEQYFVLGDMRESS
;
A
#
# COMPACT_ATOMS: atom_id res chain seq x y z
N MET A 1 40.37 13.65 -67.90
CA MET A 1 39.06 13.65 -68.57
C MET A 1 38.15 12.71 -67.80
N ILE A 2 37.28 13.18 -66.95
CA ILE A 2 36.42 12.38 -66.07
C ILE A 2 35.03 12.41 -66.65
N CYS A 3 34.59 11.33 -67.28
CA CYS A 3 33.22 11.21 -67.79
C CYS A 3 32.29 10.95 -66.58
N ARG A 4 31.50 11.95 -66.23
CA ARG A 4 30.42 11.87 -65.25
C ARG A 4 29.23 11.16 -65.93
N ASN A 5 29.01 9.91 -65.55
CA ASN A 5 27.86 9.14 -66.02
C ASN A 5 26.57 9.77 -65.46
N LYS A 6 25.83 10.49 -66.28
CA LYS A 6 24.49 11.02 -65.96
C LYS A 6 23.53 9.82 -65.93
N LYS A 7 23.14 9.33 -64.78
CA LYS A 7 21.99 8.42 -64.62
C LYS A 7 20.75 9.18 -65.16
N GLU A 8 20.19 8.71 -66.26
CA GLU A 8 18.87 9.16 -66.70
C GLU A 8 17.86 8.86 -65.64
N VAL A 9 17.27 9.90 -65.07
CA VAL A 9 16.19 9.78 -64.10
C VAL A 9 14.91 9.54 -64.89
N SER A 10 14.48 8.30 -65.05
CA SER A 10 13.21 7.97 -65.65
C SER A 10 12.07 8.48 -64.74
N LEU A 11 11.16 9.24 -65.32
CA LEU A 11 9.98 9.73 -64.63
C LEU A 11 9.08 8.55 -64.22
N PRO A 12 8.58 8.49 -62.95
CA PRO A 12 7.76 7.40 -62.48
C PRO A 12 6.41 7.32 -63.21
N THR A 13 5.99 6.11 -63.52
CA THR A 13 4.71 5.85 -64.18
C THR A 13 3.53 6.17 -63.22
N LYS A 14 2.37 6.60 -63.75
CA LYS A 14 1.17 6.89 -62.92
C LYS A 14 0.83 5.77 -61.93
N SER A 15 0.95 4.51 -62.32
CA SER A 15 0.71 3.34 -61.46
C SER A 15 1.70 3.23 -60.28
N GLN A 16 2.95 3.61 -60.50
CA GLN A 16 3.96 3.64 -59.43
C GLN A 16 3.67 4.75 -58.41
N ILE A 17 3.24 5.92 -58.89
CA ILE A 17 2.86 7.03 -58.01
C ILE A 17 1.63 6.68 -57.17
N GLU A 18 0.62 6.01 -57.74
CA GLU A 18 -0.57 5.58 -57.00
C GLU A 18 -0.25 4.52 -55.93
N THR A 19 0.64 3.59 -56.24
CA THR A 19 1.08 2.55 -55.31
C THR A 19 1.83 3.17 -54.13
N GLU A 20 2.75 4.09 -54.40
CA GLU A 20 3.50 4.77 -53.32
C GLU A 20 2.58 5.69 -52.47
N ARG A 21 1.59 6.37 -53.11
CA ARG A 21 0.56 7.14 -52.37
C ARG A 21 -0.28 6.24 -51.46
N LYS A 22 -0.68 5.05 -51.90
CA LYS A 22 -1.42 4.08 -51.06
C LYS A 22 -0.55 3.59 -49.89
N ARG A 23 0.72 3.27 -50.15
CA ARG A 23 1.68 2.89 -49.09
C ARG A 23 1.84 3.97 -48.04
N TYR A 24 2.10 5.20 -48.48
CA TYR A 24 2.27 6.36 -47.60
C TYR A 24 1.01 6.64 -46.76
N ARG A 25 -0.18 6.57 -47.34
CA ARG A 25 -1.46 6.75 -46.64
C ARG A 25 -1.66 5.64 -45.57
N ARG A 26 -1.37 4.39 -45.90
CA ARG A 26 -1.45 3.28 -44.96
C ARG A 26 -0.47 3.46 -43.79
N GLN A 27 0.76 3.82 -44.09
CA GLN A 27 1.80 4.03 -43.06
C GLN A 27 1.46 5.21 -42.14
N LYS A 28 0.93 6.29 -42.70
CA LYS A 28 0.45 7.45 -41.93
C LYS A 28 -0.75 7.11 -41.06
N ALA A 29 -1.71 6.34 -41.57
CA ALA A 29 -2.86 5.87 -40.82
C ALA A 29 -2.44 4.93 -39.68
N TYR A 30 -1.53 3.99 -39.96
CA TYR A 30 -0.97 3.08 -38.94
C TYR A 30 -0.24 3.86 -37.87
N ASN A 31 0.64 4.78 -38.20
CA ASN A 31 1.37 5.59 -37.21
C ASN A 31 0.44 6.49 -36.40
N LYS A 32 -0.65 7.01 -37.01
CA LYS A 32 -1.68 7.76 -36.27
C LYS A 32 -2.43 6.87 -35.27
N ALA A 33 -2.85 5.70 -35.70
CA ALA A 33 -3.51 4.73 -34.85
C ALA A 33 -2.59 4.28 -33.67
N LEU A 34 -1.33 3.92 -34.00
CA LEU A 34 -0.34 3.51 -33.02
C LEU A 34 -0.10 4.60 -31.96
N ARG A 35 0.09 5.87 -32.37
CA ARG A 35 0.23 6.98 -31.44
C ARG A 35 -1.00 7.14 -30.55
N GLY A 36 -2.21 7.05 -31.12
CA GLY A 36 -3.46 7.11 -30.36
C GLY A 36 -3.53 6.00 -29.29
N THR A 37 -3.22 4.76 -29.68
CA THR A 37 -3.21 3.63 -28.76
C THR A 37 -2.17 3.79 -27.64
N VAL A 38 -0.96 4.24 -27.98
CA VAL A 38 0.10 4.49 -27.00
C VAL A 38 -0.33 5.57 -26.00
N HIS A 39 -0.94 6.68 -26.45
CA HIS A 39 -1.43 7.71 -25.53
C HIS A 39 -2.51 7.19 -24.59
N VAL A 40 -3.48 6.44 -25.10
CA VAL A 40 -4.52 5.85 -24.24
C VAL A 40 -3.93 4.91 -23.20
N LEU A 41 -3.02 4.04 -23.60
CA LEU A 41 -2.34 3.12 -22.67
C LEU A 41 -1.53 3.88 -21.60
N THR A 42 -0.85 4.95 -22.00
CA THR A 42 -0.08 5.79 -21.05
C THR A 42 -1.00 6.45 -20.03
N ILE A 43 -2.15 6.98 -20.46
CA ILE A 43 -3.13 7.60 -19.56
C ILE A 43 -3.70 6.55 -18.59
N VAL A 44 -4.11 5.38 -19.09
CA VAL A 44 -4.65 4.31 -18.25
C VAL A 44 -3.61 3.84 -17.24
N ALA A 45 -2.37 3.65 -17.65
CA ALA A 45 -1.28 3.26 -16.74
C ALA A 45 -1.02 4.33 -15.67
N ALA A 46 -0.98 5.61 -16.05
CA ALA A 46 -0.79 6.72 -15.12
C ALA A 46 -1.92 6.80 -14.07
N VAL A 47 -3.18 6.65 -14.51
CA VAL A 47 -4.34 6.64 -13.62
C VAL A 47 -4.30 5.43 -12.70
N ALA A 48 -3.94 4.25 -13.19
CA ALA A 48 -3.83 3.04 -12.37
C ALA A 48 -2.75 3.18 -11.28
N VAL A 49 -1.58 3.73 -11.61
CA VAL A 49 -0.51 4.01 -10.64
C VAL A 49 -0.99 5.03 -9.59
N LEU A 50 -1.65 6.08 -10.04
CA LEU A 50 -2.15 7.13 -9.13
C LEU A 50 -3.20 6.59 -8.16
N ILE A 51 -4.11 5.75 -8.62
CA ILE A 51 -5.09 5.06 -7.78
C ILE A 51 -4.36 4.13 -6.78
N ALA A 52 -3.43 3.32 -7.26
CA ALA A 52 -2.69 2.40 -6.39
C ALA A 52 -1.94 3.13 -5.27
N THR A 53 -1.23 4.22 -5.58
CA THR A 53 -0.45 4.98 -4.59
C THR A 53 -1.32 5.77 -3.59
N LEU A 54 -2.52 6.19 -3.98
CA LEU A 54 -3.41 6.95 -3.10
C LEU A 54 -4.28 6.07 -2.20
N ILE A 55 -4.65 4.87 -2.68
CA ILE A 55 -5.61 4.01 -1.98
C ILE A 55 -4.90 2.95 -1.12
N LEU A 56 -3.73 2.50 -1.53
CA LEU A 56 -3.01 1.39 -0.92
C LEU A 56 -1.62 1.85 -0.42
N PRO A 57 -1.53 2.55 0.73
CA PRO A 57 -0.23 2.86 1.31
C PRO A 57 0.48 1.58 1.72
N VAL A 58 1.65 1.36 1.15
CA VAL A 58 2.56 0.26 1.47
C VAL A 58 3.56 0.76 2.50
N LEU A 59 3.73 0.00 3.57
CA LEU A 59 4.65 0.29 4.66
C LEU A 59 5.63 -0.85 4.86
N GLN A 60 6.85 -0.51 5.23
CA GLN A 60 7.82 -1.45 5.75
C GLN A 60 7.82 -1.35 7.28
N ILE A 61 7.73 -2.50 7.95
CA ILE A 61 7.75 -2.60 9.41
C ILE A 61 9.17 -2.33 9.91
N GLU A 62 9.29 -1.41 10.86
CA GLU A 62 10.51 -1.16 11.61
C GLU A 62 10.25 -1.44 13.09
N GLY A 63 11.09 -2.31 13.68
CA GLY A 63 11.00 -2.70 15.08
C GLY A 63 10.40 -4.10 15.28
N THR A 64 10.37 -4.52 16.54
CA THR A 64 10.02 -5.89 16.99
C THR A 64 8.75 -5.95 17.82
N SER A 65 8.11 -4.82 18.13
CA SER A 65 6.99 -4.76 19.07
C SER A 65 5.74 -5.55 18.65
N MET A 66 5.68 -6.02 17.41
CA MET A 66 4.59 -6.84 16.86
C MET A 66 5.03 -8.28 16.57
N GLU A 67 6.24 -8.67 16.97
CA GLU A 67 6.64 -10.08 16.89
C GLU A 67 5.80 -10.95 17.82
N PRO A 68 5.46 -12.19 17.41
CA PRO A 68 5.84 -12.85 16.15
C PRO A 68 4.93 -12.56 14.96
N THR A 69 3.87 -11.78 15.15
CA THR A 69 2.84 -11.55 14.11
C THR A 69 3.40 -10.80 12.92
N LEU A 70 4.23 -9.78 13.17
CA LEU A 70 4.93 -9.00 12.15
C LEU A 70 6.39 -8.88 12.52
N SER A 71 7.26 -9.20 11.58
CA SER A 71 8.72 -9.13 11.74
C SER A 71 9.30 -7.84 11.18
N ASN A 72 10.44 -7.44 11.72
CA ASN A 72 11.18 -6.29 11.19
C ASN A 72 11.55 -6.51 9.71
N GLY A 73 11.21 -5.54 8.85
CA GLY A 73 11.42 -5.61 7.41
C GLY A 73 10.22 -6.10 6.60
N ASP A 74 9.17 -6.61 7.25
CA ASP A 74 7.94 -7.03 6.56
C ASP A 74 7.29 -5.86 5.84
N ILE A 75 6.70 -6.17 4.68
CA ILE A 75 5.95 -5.19 3.89
C ILE A 75 4.46 -5.43 4.11
N VAL A 76 3.78 -4.45 4.65
CA VAL A 76 2.35 -4.50 4.92
C VAL A 76 1.58 -3.49 4.07
N LEU A 77 0.38 -3.89 3.69
CA LEU A 77 -0.56 -3.04 2.98
C LEU A 77 -1.62 -2.55 3.96
N LEU A 78 -1.72 -1.24 4.14
CA LEU A 78 -2.74 -0.66 5.01
C LEU A 78 -4.01 -0.34 4.22
N THR A 79 -5.15 -0.61 4.83
CA THR A 79 -6.45 -0.12 4.37
C THR A 79 -6.89 1.04 5.24
N LYS A 80 -7.32 2.11 4.61
CA LYS A 80 -7.80 3.29 5.34
C LYS A 80 -9.19 3.01 5.92
N THR A 81 -9.26 2.84 7.24
CA THR A 81 -10.50 2.65 7.99
C THR A 81 -10.46 3.41 9.31
N THR A 82 -11.63 3.73 9.85
CA THR A 82 -11.80 4.32 11.19
C THR A 82 -12.52 3.38 12.14
N ARG A 83 -12.95 2.19 11.66
CA ARG A 83 -13.63 1.19 12.48
C ARG A 83 -12.80 -0.06 12.55
N PHE A 84 -12.50 -0.48 13.77
CA PHE A 84 -11.70 -1.66 14.04
C PHE A 84 -12.51 -2.63 14.91
N ASN A 85 -12.27 -3.90 14.72
CA ASN A 85 -12.73 -4.97 15.60
C ASN A 85 -11.61 -5.31 16.57
N ARG A 86 -11.98 -5.98 17.67
CA ARG A 86 -10.99 -6.52 18.61
C ARG A 86 -10.12 -7.56 17.90
N GLY A 87 -8.79 -7.46 18.11
CA GLY A 87 -7.80 -8.29 17.46
C GLY A 87 -7.26 -7.75 16.13
N ASP A 88 -7.91 -6.73 15.52
CA ASP A 88 -7.41 -6.10 14.30
C ASP A 88 -6.06 -5.41 14.55
N LEU A 89 -5.20 -5.39 13.53
CA LEU A 89 -3.99 -4.58 13.53
C LEU A 89 -4.31 -3.17 13.04
N CYS A 90 -3.97 -2.16 13.82
CA CYS A 90 -4.16 -0.76 13.45
C CYS A 90 -2.83 -0.02 13.33
N GLY A 91 -2.72 0.80 12.28
CA GLY A 91 -1.61 1.73 12.08
C GLY A 91 -2.05 3.15 12.42
N PHE A 92 -1.30 3.82 13.28
CA PHE A 92 -1.56 5.21 13.67
C PHE A 92 -0.25 6.00 13.81
N THR A 93 -0.34 7.31 13.69
CA THR A 93 0.82 8.20 13.82
C THR A 93 0.90 8.73 15.26
N TRP A 94 2.04 8.49 15.90
CA TRP A 94 2.38 9.01 17.22
C TRP A 94 3.79 9.61 17.20
N ASN A 95 3.95 10.82 17.69
CA ASN A 95 5.23 11.56 17.69
C ASN A 95 5.96 11.54 16.33
N ASN A 96 5.20 11.77 15.25
CA ASN A 96 5.69 11.78 13.88
C ASN A 96 6.27 10.42 13.38
N ARG A 97 5.93 9.32 14.08
CA ARG A 97 6.26 7.95 13.69
C ARG A 97 4.98 7.18 13.47
N LEU A 98 4.96 6.34 12.46
CA LEU A 98 3.86 5.43 12.23
C LEU A 98 4.10 4.17 13.07
N LEU A 99 3.15 3.88 13.95
CA LEU A 99 3.15 2.71 14.81
C LEU A 99 2.09 1.73 14.35
N ILE A 100 2.37 0.44 14.49
CA ILE A 100 1.38 -0.62 14.31
C ILE A 100 1.22 -1.33 15.64
N LYS A 101 -0.02 -1.49 16.05
CA LYS A 101 -0.41 -2.16 17.30
C LYS A 101 -1.69 -2.95 17.08
N ARG A 102 -2.01 -3.84 18.01
CA ARG A 102 -3.24 -4.63 17.99
C ARG A 102 -4.31 -4.00 18.87
N VAL A 103 -5.54 -3.95 18.33
CA VAL A 103 -6.71 -3.46 19.06
C VAL A 103 -7.13 -4.51 20.11
N ILE A 104 -7.05 -4.15 21.37
CA ILE A 104 -7.44 -4.97 22.53
C ILE A 104 -8.81 -4.56 23.05
N GLY A 105 -9.00 -3.25 23.29
CA GLY A 105 -10.24 -2.70 23.82
C GLY A 105 -10.95 -1.80 22.84
N LEU A 106 -12.27 -1.94 22.79
CA LEU A 106 -13.19 -1.10 21.99
C LEU A 106 -13.74 0.03 22.87
N PRO A 107 -14.34 1.08 22.27
CA PRO A 107 -14.97 2.15 23.02
C PRO A 107 -15.97 1.65 24.06
N GLY A 108 -15.77 2.05 25.31
CA GLY A 108 -16.61 1.67 26.47
C GLY A 108 -16.16 0.40 27.20
N ASP A 109 -15.21 -0.37 26.69
CA ASP A 109 -14.68 -1.54 27.41
C ASP A 109 -13.90 -1.14 28.66
N TRP A 110 -14.00 -1.95 29.69
CA TRP A 110 -13.16 -1.88 30.88
C TRP A 110 -11.98 -2.82 30.73
N ILE A 111 -10.79 -2.29 30.95
CA ILE A 111 -9.53 -3.00 30.83
C ILE A 111 -8.88 -3.03 32.21
N GLU A 112 -8.45 -4.21 32.60
CA GLU A 112 -7.60 -4.45 33.77
C GLU A 112 -6.41 -5.29 33.35
N ILE A 113 -5.23 -4.93 33.80
CA ILE A 113 -3.99 -5.65 33.50
C ILE A 113 -3.39 -6.04 34.85
N ASP A 114 -3.18 -7.33 35.05
CA ASP A 114 -2.59 -7.85 36.28
C ASP A 114 -1.06 -7.67 36.24
N THR A 115 -0.42 -7.84 37.40
CA THR A 115 1.02 -7.70 37.59
C THR A 115 1.87 -8.66 36.74
N ASP A 116 1.29 -9.77 36.31
CA ASP A 116 1.90 -10.72 35.36
C ASP A 116 1.68 -10.38 33.87
N GLY A 117 0.94 -9.30 33.58
CA GLY A 117 0.59 -8.89 32.23
C GLY A 117 -0.66 -9.56 31.68
N THR A 118 -1.40 -10.34 32.48
CA THR A 118 -2.69 -10.92 32.07
C THR A 118 -3.73 -9.81 31.93
N ILE A 119 -4.44 -9.79 30.79
CA ILE A 119 -5.47 -8.79 30.49
C ILE A 119 -6.84 -9.36 30.80
N TYR A 120 -7.63 -8.58 31.52
CA TYR A 120 -9.06 -8.81 31.72
C TYR A 120 -9.84 -7.72 31.02
N LEU A 121 -10.86 -8.14 30.28
CA LEU A 121 -11.70 -7.28 29.50
C LEU A 121 -13.14 -7.43 29.99
N ASN A 122 -13.71 -6.35 30.54
CA ASN A 122 -15.04 -6.36 31.15
C ASN A 122 -15.19 -7.43 32.26
N GLY A 123 -14.09 -7.79 32.94
CA GLY A 123 -14.03 -8.80 33.98
C GLY A 123 -13.69 -10.22 33.51
N ASP A 124 -13.67 -10.47 32.20
CA ASP A 124 -13.32 -11.77 31.63
C ASP A 124 -11.86 -11.78 31.16
N LYS A 125 -11.15 -12.88 31.42
CA LYS A 125 -9.78 -13.05 30.96
C LYS A 125 -9.72 -13.11 29.44
N LEU A 126 -8.86 -12.29 28.85
CA LEU A 126 -8.66 -12.27 27.40
C LEU A 126 -7.69 -13.39 26.99
N GLU A 127 -8.10 -14.20 26.03
CA GLU A 127 -7.25 -15.22 25.41
C GLU A 127 -6.40 -14.58 24.30
N GLU A 128 -5.08 -14.66 24.43
CA GLU A 128 -4.13 -13.99 23.54
C GLU A 128 -3.09 -14.96 22.97
N PRO A 129 -3.48 -15.84 22.03
CA PRO A 129 -2.59 -16.88 21.51
C PRO A 129 -1.40 -16.34 20.70
N TYR A 130 -1.44 -15.07 20.33
CA TYR A 130 -0.37 -14.35 19.60
C TYR A 130 0.73 -13.83 20.53
N VAL A 131 0.50 -13.74 21.84
CA VAL A 131 1.49 -13.28 22.83
C VAL A 131 2.35 -14.46 23.26
N GLN A 132 3.65 -14.37 23.06
CA GLN A 132 4.58 -15.43 23.47
C GLN A 132 4.99 -15.29 24.93
N GLN A 133 5.17 -14.07 25.41
CA GLN A 133 5.61 -13.77 26.76
C GLN A 133 4.75 -12.65 27.35
N MET A 134 4.06 -12.98 28.44
CA MET A 134 3.30 -12.00 29.19
C MET A 134 4.25 -11.10 29.97
N ALA A 135 4.01 -9.79 29.89
CA ALA A 135 4.70 -8.77 30.67
C ALA A 135 3.76 -7.57 30.83
N LEU A 136 3.95 -6.81 31.90
CA LEU A 136 3.14 -5.63 32.16
C LEU A 136 3.36 -4.52 31.12
N GLY A 137 4.57 -4.46 30.54
CA GLY A 137 4.97 -3.39 29.62
C GLY A 137 5.17 -2.05 30.35
N GLU A 138 5.33 -0.97 29.56
CA GLU A 138 5.38 0.40 30.08
C GLU A 138 4.07 1.09 29.75
N CYS A 139 3.29 1.43 30.76
CA CYS A 139 2.01 2.12 30.60
C CYS A 139 1.80 3.16 31.71
N ASP A 140 1.49 4.39 31.32
CA ASP A 140 1.22 5.50 32.25
C ASP A 140 -0.26 5.51 32.72
N LEU A 141 -1.07 4.52 32.36
CA LEU A 141 -2.48 4.44 32.73
C LEU A 141 -2.66 3.68 34.04
N GLU A 142 -3.56 4.19 34.90
CA GLU A 142 -4.01 3.47 36.08
C GLU A 142 -5.15 2.51 35.70
N PHE A 143 -5.06 1.26 36.15
CA PHE A 143 -6.07 0.23 35.93
C PHE A 143 -6.93 0.03 37.20
N PRO A 144 -8.23 -0.32 37.08
CA PRO A 144 -8.97 -0.55 35.83
C PRO A 144 -9.24 0.75 35.03
N PHE A 145 -9.12 0.67 33.70
CA PHE A 145 -9.27 1.79 32.78
C PHE A 145 -10.44 1.57 31.84
N GLN A 146 -11.35 2.55 31.72
CA GLN A 146 -12.42 2.48 30.73
C GLN A 146 -12.00 3.19 29.45
N VAL A 147 -12.08 2.49 28.31
CA VAL A 147 -11.76 3.05 27.00
C VAL A 147 -12.77 4.15 26.64
N PRO A 148 -12.31 5.39 26.40
CA PRO A 148 -13.20 6.49 26.04
C PRO A 148 -13.95 6.25 24.72
N GLN A 149 -15.04 6.98 24.53
CA GLN A 149 -15.76 6.94 23.26
C GLN A 149 -14.84 7.42 22.11
N GLU A 150 -14.97 6.79 20.95
CA GLU A 150 -14.16 7.07 19.76
C GLU A 150 -12.66 6.76 19.88
N GLN A 151 -12.24 6.08 20.95
CA GLN A 151 -10.87 5.63 21.15
C GLN A 151 -10.79 4.10 21.19
N TYR A 152 -9.60 3.60 20.94
CA TYR A 152 -9.29 2.16 21.02
C TYR A 152 -8.08 1.98 21.94
N PHE A 153 -8.12 0.95 22.75
CA PHE A 153 -6.96 0.55 23.53
C PHE A 153 -6.15 -0.45 22.72
N VAL A 154 -4.84 -0.17 22.53
CA VAL A 154 -3.98 -0.93 21.65
C VAL A 154 -2.69 -1.33 22.34
N LEU A 155 -2.22 -2.54 22.05
CA LEU A 155 -0.95 -3.07 22.57
C LEU A 155 -0.14 -3.72 21.43
N GLY A 156 1.16 -3.86 21.65
CA GLY A 156 2.00 -4.71 20.82
C GLY A 156 1.89 -6.16 21.23
N ASP A 157 2.21 -7.06 20.31
CA ASP A 157 2.22 -8.50 20.58
C ASP A 157 3.43 -8.91 21.44
N MET A 158 4.56 -8.19 21.30
CA MET A 158 5.71 -8.30 22.21
C MET A 158 5.52 -7.34 23.40
N ARG A 159 5.02 -7.86 24.52
CA ARG A 159 4.61 -7.08 25.70
C ARG A 159 5.76 -6.36 26.39
N GLU A 160 6.96 -6.90 26.40
CA GLU A 160 8.12 -6.28 27.04
C GLU A 160 8.53 -4.94 26.39
N SER A 161 8.20 -4.73 25.11
CA SER A 161 8.55 -3.55 24.33
C SER A 161 7.34 -2.70 23.90
N SER A 162 6.21 -2.84 24.60
CA SER A 162 4.93 -2.24 24.20
C SER A 162 4.40 -1.29 25.25
#